data_e2d680a5a5dff7f1836fce6c9a571e5e
#
_entry.id   e2d680a5a5dff7f1836fce6c9a571e5e
#
_cell.length_a   1.000
_cell.length_b   1.000
_cell.length_c   1.000
_cell.angle_alpha   90.00
_cell.angle_beta   90.00
_cell.angle_gamma   90.00
#
_symmetry.space_group_name_H-M   'P 1'
#
loop_
_entity.id
_entity.type
_entity.pdbx_description
1 polymer ?
#
loop_
_entity_poly.entity_id
_entity_poly.type
_entity_poly.pdbx_seq_one_letter_code
_entity_poly.pdbx_strand_id
1 'polypeptide(L)'
;MNSRTFDVVVIGGGAAGLMAAMRAGQRGRRVLLLDHAEKVGKKILISGGGRCNFTNTGAAPERFISANPHFCKSALARYTQHDFIALVDKHGIAWHEKTLGQLFCDGSARQIVAMELTMNS
;
A
#
# COMPACT_ATOMS: atom_id res chain seq x y z
N MET A 1 16.90 24.54 -20.36
CA MET A 1 15.84 24.11 -19.43
C MET A 1 15.45 22.68 -19.71
N ASN A 2 15.48 21.85 -18.69
CA ASN A 2 15.11 20.45 -18.85
C ASN A 2 13.62 20.27 -18.60
N SER A 3 12.91 19.81 -19.60
CA SER A 3 11.53 19.36 -19.40
C SER A 3 11.53 17.87 -19.07
N ARG A 4 10.67 17.48 -18.14
CA ARG A 4 10.48 16.09 -17.76
C ARG A 4 9.10 15.65 -18.17
N THR A 5 9.02 14.46 -18.71
CA THR A 5 7.75 13.85 -19.07
C THR A 5 7.50 12.62 -18.18
N PHE A 6 6.26 12.44 -17.79
CA PHE A 6 5.84 11.31 -16.98
C PHE A 6 4.67 10.59 -17.66
N ASP A 7 4.66 9.29 -17.53
CA ASP A 7 3.55 8.48 -18.04
C ASP A 7 2.35 8.51 -17.09
N VAL A 8 2.64 8.61 -15.80
CA VAL A 8 1.61 8.56 -14.74
C VAL A 8 1.92 9.63 -13.71
N VAL A 9 0.89 10.38 -13.33
CA VAL A 9 0.96 11.32 -12.21
C VAL A 9 0.00 10.83 -11.14
N VAL A 10 0.53 10.59 -9.94
CA VAL A 10 -0.26 10.16 -8.79
C VAL A 10 -0.34 11.32 -7.80
N ILE A 11 -1.55 11.73 -7.47
CA ILE A 11 -1.80 12.79 -6.51
C ILE A 11 -2.23 12.16 -5.20
N GLY A 12 -1.40 12.34 -4.19
CA GLY A 12 -1.59 11.76 -2.87
C GLY A 12 -0.64 10.60 -2.61
N GLY A 13 0.25 10.77 -1.64
CA GLY A 13 1.26 9.79 -1.25
C GLY A 13 0.87 8.96 -0.03
N GLY A 14 -0.42 8.66 0.14
CA GLY A 14 -0.90 7.71 1.13
C GLY A 14 -0.79 6.28 0.62
N ALA A 15 -1.42 5.34 1.32
CA ALA A 15 -1.34 3.91 0.99
C ALA A 15 -1.76 3.61 -0.45
N ALA A 16 -2.90 4.16 -0.88
CA ALA A 16 -3.41 3.92 -2.22
C ALA A 16 -2.52 4.51 -3.30
N GLY A 17 -2.07 5.76 -3.10
CA GLY A 17 -1.21 6.45 -4.06
C GLY A 17 0.15 5.79 -4.19
N LEU A 18 0.75 5.39 -3.07
CA LEU A 18 2.02 4.66 -3.07
C LEU A 18 1.89 3.31 -3.78
N MET A 19 0.80 2.59 -3.56
CA MET A 19 0.57 1.31 -4.24
C MET A 19 0.41 1.50 -5.75
N ALA A 20 -0.36 2.52 -6.17
CA ALA A 20 -0.54 2.84 -7.58
C ALA A 20 0.80 3.21 -8.24
N ALA A 21 1.60 4.05 -7.57
CA ALA A 21 2.91 4.46 -8.06
C ALA A 21 3.86 3.26 -8.17
N MET A 22 3.89 2.40 -7.16
CA MET A 22 4.71 1.20 -7.18
C MET A 22 4.35 0.29 -8.35
N ARG A 23 3.06 0.02 -8.55
CA ARG A 23 2.59 -0.84 -9.64
C ARG A 23 2.90 -0.25 -11.01
N ALA A 24 2.72 1.04 -11.19
CA ALA A 24 3.06 1.70 -12.44
C ALA A 24 4.57 1.64 -12.71
N GLY A 25 5.39 1.88 -11.67
CA GLY A 25 6.84 1.77 -11.77
C GLY A 25 7.30 0.37 -12.13
N GLN A 26 6.69 -0.65 -11.53
CA GLN A 26 6.98 -2.06 -11.84
C GLN A 26 6.67 -2.41 -13.30
N ARG A 27 5.73 -1.68 -13.91
CA ARG A 27 5.39 -1.84 -15.33
C ARG A 27 6.26 -0.99 -16.25
N GLY A 28 7.33 -0.41 -15.73
CA GLY A 28 8.27 0.38 -16.51
C GLY A 28 7.79 1.79 -16.83
N ARG A 29 6.75 2.28 -16.15
CA ARG A 29 6.24 3.63 -16.38
C ARG A 29 7.01 4.65 -15.57
N ARG A 30 7.16 5.85 -16.13
CA ARG A 30 7.75 6.98 -15.40
C ARG A 30 6.66 7.63 -14.58
N VAL A 31 6.84 7.65 -13.26
CA VAL A 31 5.81 8.07 -12.32
C VAL A 31 6.24 9.33 -11.58
N LEU A 32 5.34 10.29 -11.50
CA LEU A 32 5.48 11.44 -10.61
C LEU A 32 4.45 11.31 -9.49
N LEU A 33 4.93 11.24 -8.26
CA LEU A 33 4.09 11.18 -7.07
C LEU A 33 4.13 12.54 -6.38
N LEU A 34 2.96 13.14 -6.16
CA LEU A 34 2.81 14.43 -5.51
C LEU A 34 2.03 14.30 -4.23
N ASP A 35 2.48 14.95 -3.17
CA ASP A 35 1.78 15.03 -1.90
C ASP A 35 1.96 16.41 -1.29
N HIS A 36 0.94 16.90 -0.60
CA HIS A 36 1.01 18.16 0.12
C HIS A 36 1.66 18.03 1.49
N ALA A 37 1.82 16.80 2.00
CA ALA A 37 2.50 16.52 3.26
C ALA A 37 4.01 16.48 3.06
N GLU A 38 4.77 16.73 4.12
CA GLU A 38 6.24 16.69 4.08
C GLU A 38 6.77 15.29 3.78
N LYS A 39 6.06 14.26 4.24
CA LYS A 39 6.47 12.86 4.04
C LYS A 39 5.33 12.08 3.39
N VAL A 40 5.67 11.28 2.40
CA VAL A 40 4.73 10.30 1.84
C VAL A 40 4.46 9.21 2.88
N GLY A 41 3.29 8.60 2.80
CA GLY A 41 2.92 7.51 3.69
C GLY A 41 2.70 7.91 5.14
N LYS A 42 2.39 9.17 5.41
CA LYS A 42 2.23 9.67 6.77
C LYS A 42 1.27 8.84 7.61
N LYS A 43 0.10 8.50 7.07
CA LYS A 43 -0.88 7.68 7.79
C LYS A 43 -0.41 6.25 7.99
N ILE A 44 0.34 5.70 7.03
CA ILE A 44 0.95 4.38 7.19
C ILE A 44 1.92 4.39 8.36
N LEU A 45 2.77 5.43 8.43
CA LEU A 45 3.80 5.55 9.46
C LEU A 45 3.25 5.59 10.88
N ILE A 46 2.06 6.16 11.07
CA ILE A 46 1.42 6.26 12.39
C ILE A 46 0.43 5.14 12.66
N SER A 47 0.04 4.38 11.66
CA SER A 47 -0.94 3.30 11.83
C SER A 47 -0.38 2.18 12.69
N GLY A 48 -1.27 1.47 13.39
CA GLY A 48 -0.89 0.35 14.22
C GLY A 48 0.16 0.67 15.29
N GLY A 49 0.12 1.90 15.83
CA GLY A 49 1.11 2.33 16.82
C GLY A 49 2.53 2.42 16.26
N GLY A 50 2.68 2.73 14.97
CA GLY A 50 3.96 2.83 14.29
C GLY A 50 4.45 1.52 13.67
N ARG A 51 3.65 0.45 13.75
CA ARG A 51 4.01 -0.87 13.21
C ARG A 51 3.17 -1.29 12.02
N CYS A 52 2.26 -0.43 11.60
CA CYS A 52 1.36 -0.63 10.46
C CYS A 52 0.51 -1.89 10.56
N ASN A 53 -0.77 -1.73 10.84
CA ASN A 53 -1.73 -2.81 10.60
C ASN A 53 -1.97 -2.87 9.10
N PHE A 54 -1.14 -3.64 8.38
CA PHE A 54 -1.10 -3.54 6.93
C PHE A 54 -2.19 -4.34 6.23
N THR A 55 -2.74 -5.36 6.87
CA THR A 55 -3.89 -6.08 6.33
C THR A 55 -4.57 -6.91 7.41
N ASN A 56 -5.63 -7.61 7.02
CA ASN A 56 -6.37 -8.52 7.87
C ASN A 56 -6.64 -9.80 7.10
N THR A 57 -6.39 -10.94 7.72
CA THR A 57 -6.61 -12.25 7.08
C THR A 57 -8.06 -12.48 6.70
N GLY A 58 -9.00 -11.82 7.39
CA GLY A 58 -10.42 -11.91 7.12
C GLY A 58 -10.97 -10.85 6.16
N ALA A 59 -10.11 -10.12 5.45
CA ALA A 59 -10.57 -9.09 4.51
C ALA A 59 -11.44 -9.71 3.43
N ALA A 60 -12.64 -9.15 3.23
CA ALA A 60 -13.61 -9.63 2.26
C ALA A 60 -14.60 -8.50 1.96
N PRO A 61 -15.28 -8.52 0.80
CA PRO A 61 -16.20 -7.43 0.43
C PRO A 61 -17.26 -7.13 1.48
N GLU A 62 -17.80 -8.14 2.16
CA GLU A 62 -18.83 -7.98 3.17
C GLU A 62 -18.36 -7.27 4.44
N ARG A 63 -17.04 -7.11 4.61
CA ARG A 63 -16.44 -6.39 5.72
C ARG A 63 -16.33 -4.89 5.46
N PHE A 64 -16.62 -4.44 4.24
CA PHE A 64 -16.56 -3.03 3.86
C PHE A 64 -17.95 -2.44 3.89
N ILE A 65 -18.17 -1.49 4.79
CA ILE A 65 -19.48 -0.84 4.98
C ILE A 65 -19.55 0.35 4.04
N SER A 66 -20.53 0.33 3.13
CA SER A 66 -20.69 1.38 2.15
C SER A 66 -22.13 1.41 1.64
N ALA A 67 -22.55 2.57 1.13
CA ALA A 67 -23.84 2.71 0.45
C ALA A 67 -23.90 1.82 -0.79
N ASN A 68 -22.76 1.54 -1.42
CA ASN A 68 -22.66 0.56 -2.51
C ASN A 68 -21.91 -0.67 -1.99
N PRO A 69 -22.61 -1.77 -1.66
CA PRO A 69 -21.95 -2.96 -1.11
C PRO A 69 -21.07 -3.69 -2.13
N HIS A 70 -21.13 -3.30 -3.40
CA HIS A 70 -20.38 -3.95 -4.47
C HIS A 70 -19.10 -3.21 -4.87
N PHE A 71 -18.85 -2.03 -4.29
CA PHE A 71 -17.80 -1.13 -4.78
C PHE A 71 -16.40 -1.75 -4.78
N CYS A 72 -16.09 -2.63 -3.84
CA CYS A 72 -14.75 -3.21 -3.69
C CYS A 72 -14.62 -4.64 -4.22
N LYS A 73 -15.70 -5.25 -4.70
CA LYS A 73 -15.68 -6.67 -5.09
C LYS A 73 -14.65 -6.99 -6.16
N SER A 74 -14.60 -6.20 -7.22
CA SER A 74 -13.64 -6.42 -8.31
C SER A 74 -12.21 -6.24 -7.84
N ALA A 75 -11.93 -5.18 -7.09
CA ALA A 75 -10.59 -4.90 -6.58
C ALA A 75 -10.11 -6.03 -5.67
N LEU A 76 -10.93 -6.47 -4.73
CA LEU A 76 -10.55 -7.53 -3.78
C LEU A 76 -10.45 -8.90 -4.45
N ALA A 77 -11.17 -9.14 -5.55
CA ALA A 77 -11.03 -10.37 -6.31
C ALA A 77 -9.72 -10.41 -7.10
N ARG A 78 -9.26 -9.26 -7.58
CA ARG A 78 -8.03 -9.15 -8.38
C ARG A 78 -6.77 -9.03 -7.55
N TYR A 79 -6.89 -8.46 -6.36
CA TYR A 79 -5.78 -8.28 -5.45
C TYR A 79 -6.26 -8.51 -4.03
N THR A 80 -5.90 -9.67 -3.49
CA THR A 80 -6.38 -10.10 -2.17
C THR A 80 -5.40 -9.70 -1.07
N GLN A 81 -5.82 -9.85 0.19
CA GLN A 81 -4.93 -9.68 1.34
C GLN A 81 -3.75 -10.65 1.27
N HIS A 82 -3.93 -11.83 0.69
CA HIS A 82 -2.85 -12.81 0.54
C HIS A 82 -1.82 -12.35 -0.48
N ASP A 83 -2.24 -11.63 -1.52
CA ASP A 83 -1.32 -11.03 -2.49
C ASP A 83 -0.45 -9.97 -1.82
N PHE A 84 -1.03 -9.16 -0.95
CA PHE A 84 -0.28 -8.15 -0.22
C PHE A 84 0.70 -8.78 0.78
N ILE A 85 0.26 -9.82 1.49
CA ILE A 85 1.15 -10.58 2.39
C ILE A 85 2.34 -11.14 1.61
N ALA A 86 2.10 -11.70 0.44
CA ALA A 86 3.17 -12.23 -0.42
C ALA A 86 4.17 -11.14 -0.82
N LEU A 87 3.68 -9.93 -1.10
CA LEU A 87 4.53 -8.79 -1.41
C LEU A 87 5.41 -8.40 -0.21
N VAL A 88 4.82 -8.34 0.97
CA VAL A 88 5.53 -8.05 2.22
C VAL A 88 6.62 -9.10 2.48
N ASP A 89 6.28 -10.39 2.32
CA ASP A 89 7.22 -11.49 2.47
C ASP A 89 8.36 -11.40 1.45
N LYS A 90 8.05 -11.07 0.20
CA LYS A 90 9.04 -10.93 -0.86
C LYS A 90 10.10 -9.88 -0.50
N HIS A 91 9.71 -8.84 0.20
CA HIS A 91 10.61 -7.77 0.63
C HIS A 91 11.28 -8.05 1.98
N GLY A 92 11.10 -9.25 2.52
CA GLY A 92 11.76 -9.66 3.75
C GLY A 92 11.29 -8.92 5.00
N ILE A 93 10.09 -8.39 4.99
CA ILE A 93 9.53 -7.67 6.15
C ILE A 93 8.89 -8.67 7.09
N ALA A 94 9.43 -8.80 8.28
CA ALA A 94 8.88 -9.69 9.31
C ALA A 94 7.60 -9.10 9.88
N TRP A 95 6.61 -9.95 10.11
CA TRP A 95 5.31 -9.56 10.63
C TRP A 95 4.72 -10.63 11.56
N HIS A 96 3.70 -10.24 12.31
CA HIS A 96 2.99 -11.14 13.21
C HIS A 96 1.50 -10.84 13.18
N GLU A 97 0.71 -11.83 13.54
CA GLU A 97 -0.73 -11.70 13.66
C GLU A 97 -1.09 -11.39 15.13
N LYS A 98 -1.98 -10.40 15.30
CA LYS A 98 -2.63 -10.13 16.58
C LYS A 98 -4.05 -10.68 16.56
N THR A 99 -4.90 -10.20 17.47
CA THR A 99 -6.30 -10.62 17.55
C THR A 99 -7.07 -10.28 16.28
N LEU A 100 -8.09 -11.08 15.98
CA LEU A 100 -9.05 -10.81 14.89
C LEU A 100 -8.42 -10.74 13.50
N GLY A 101 -7.33 -11.44 13.27
CA GLY A 101 -6.69 -11.52 11.97
C GLY A 101 -5.86 -10.30 11.58
N GLN A 102 -5.59 -9.39 12.50
CA GLN A 102 -4.79 -8.20 12.25
C GLN A 102 -3.32 -8.53 12.10
N LEU A 103 -2.70 -8.07 11.01
CA LEU A 103 -1.27 -8.28 10.76
C LEU A 103 -0.49 -6.99 10.92
N PHE A 104 0.61 -7.06 11.67
CA PHE A 104 1.48 -5.93 11.98
C PHE A 104 2.92 -6.25 11.65
N CYS A 105 3.71 -5.26 11.22
CA CYS A 105 5.14 -5.41 11.10
C CYS A 105 5.76 -5.62 12.49
N ASP A 106 6.75 -6.51 12.57
CA ASP A 106 7.50 -6.71 13.82
C ASP A 106 8.34 -5.47 14.16
N GLY A 107 8.92 -4.86 13.13
CA GLY A 107 9.79 -3.70 13.28
C GLY A 107 9.05 -2.37 13.24
N SER A 108 8.84 -1.84 12.05
CA SER A 108 8.31 -0.49 11.86
C SER A 108 7.47 -0.37 10.60
N ALA A 109 6.45 0.50 10.65
CA ALA A 109 5.67 0.89 9.48
C ALA A 109 6.54 1.50 8.37
N ARG A 110 7.73 2.01 8.70
CA ARG A 110 8.69 2.52 7.70
C ARG A 110 9.04 1.48 6.66
N GLN A 111 9.05 0.21 7.03
CA GLN A 111 9.36 -0.89 6.12
C GLN A 111 8.32 -1.01 5.00
N ILE A 112 7.04 -0.80 5.32
CA ILE A 112 5.97 -0.81 4.32
C ILE A 112 6.11 0.38 3.35
N VAL A 113 6.37 1.57 3.88
CA VAL A 113 6.57 2.76 3.04
C VAL A 113 7.78 2.57 2.13
N ALA A 114 8.89 2.09 2.67
CA ALA A 114 10.10 1.83 1.87
C ALA A 114 9.84 0.81 0.77
N MET A 115 9.09 -0.25 1.06
CA MET A 115 8.69 -1.26 0.08
C MET A 115 7.90 -0.62 -1.07
N GLU A 116 6.90 0.20 -0.73
CA GLU A 116 6.04 0.83 -1.73
C GLU A 116 6.77 1.89 -2.56
N LEU A 117 7.86 2.46 -2.05
CA LEU A 117 8.72 3.38 -2.80
C LEU A 117 9.68 2.67 -3.74
N THR A 118 9.80 1.34 -3.65
CA THR A 118 10.65 0.55 -4.53
C THR A 118 9.97 0.38 -5.89
N MET A 119 10.47 1.08 -6.89
CA MET A 119 9.84 1.15 -8.21
C MET A 119 10.33 0.08 -9.17
N ASN A 120 11.50 -0.51 -8.92
CA ASN A 120 12.18 -1.41 -9.84
C ASN A 120 12.50 -2.77 -9.21
N SER A 121 11.61 -3.25 -8.43
CA SER A 121 11.83 -4.55 -7.77
C SER A 121 11.47 -5.73 -8.67
#